data_ba6843f6df19cb94ee3c06e64773421b
#
_entry.id   ba6843f6df19cb94ee3c06e64773421b
#
_cell.length_a   1.000
_cell.length_b   1.000
_cell.length_c   1.000
_cell.angle_alpha   90.00
_cell.angle_beta   90.00
_cell.angle_gamma   90.00
#
_symmetry.space_group_name_H-M   'P 1'
#
loop_
_entity.id
_entity.type
_entity.pdbx_description
1 polymer ?
#
loop_
_entity_poly.entity_id
_entity_poly.type
_entity_poly.pdbx_seq_one_letter_code
_entity_poly.pdbx_strand_id
1 'polypeptide(L)'
;MNATTVPAPAPLKDRLEGTKTQENLHTALSGESQAHLRYTWFASKARKDGFEKVAQIFEETARNEAEHAEIWFTLLGGMDESEKNLEVAANGEHFEWDKMYREFAETAKEEGFDEIAGRFERVAAIERRHEERYLKYQKQLTDGNAFVKTAEDGNTPWICLACGQLIASANAPEHCPTCGHPKAYFARFSE
;
A
#
# COMPACT_ATOMS: atom_id res chain seq x y z
N MET A 1 19.15 47.20 18.27
CA MET A 1 19.61 45.80 18.43
C MET A 1 18.79 44.98 17.44
N ASN A 2 19.42 44.61 16.31
CA ASN A 2 18.74 43.78 15.30
C ASN A 2 18.74 42.35 15.80
N ALA A 3 17.56 41.83 16.11
CA ALA A 3 17.38 40.41 16.39
C ALA A 3 17.67 39.63 15.10
N THR A 4 18.81 38.96 15.03
CA THR A 4 19.13 38.00 13.98
C THR A 4 18.18 36.83 14.13
N THR A 5 17.16 36.76 13.30
CA THR A 5 16.29 35.58 13.20
C THR A 5 17.12 34.41 12.69
N VAL A 6 17.37 33.44 13.54
CA VAL A 6 17.99 32.17 13.13
C VAL A 6 16.99 31.49 12.17
N PRO A 7 17.38 31.17 10.93
CA PRO A 7 16.49 30.49 10.01
C PRO A 7 16.06 29.14 10.59
N ALA A 8 14.81 28.75 10.37
CA ALA A 8 14.31 27.44 10.75
C ALA A 8 15.20 26.34 10.12
N PRO A 9 15.48 25.24 10.85
CA PRO A 9 16.26 24.15 10.28
C PRO A 9 15.55 23.56 9.06
N ALA A 10 16.32 23.10 8.07
CA ALA A 10 15.81 22.41 6.90
C ALA A 10 14.91 21.22 7.30
N PRO A 11 13.94 20.84 6.48
CA PRO A 11 13.10 19.66 6.70
C PRO A 11 13.93 18.42 7.03
N LEU A 12 13.43 17.54 7.89
CA LEU A 12 14.18 16.37 8.35
C LEU A 12 14.68 15.51 7.19
N LYS A 13 13.87 15.31 6.16
CA LYS A 13 14.21 14.57 4.94
C LYS A 13 15.48 15.10 4.28
N ASP A 14 15.57 16.43 4.11
CA ASP A 14 16.72 17.07 3.45
C ASP A 14 18.00 16.96 4.30
N ARG A 15 17.85 16.91 5.63
CA ARG A 15 18.96 16.73 6.57
C ARG A 15 19.46 15.29 6.65
N LEU A 16 18.63 14.31 6.26
CA LEU A 16 18.97 12.88 6.26
C LEU A 16 19.74 12.47 4.99
N GLU A 17 19.54 13.20 3.90
CA GLU A 17 20.08 12.82 2.61
C GLU A 17 21.60 12.54 2.65
N GLY A 18 21.99 11.36 2.17
CA GLY A 18 23.40 10.91 2.13
C GLY A 18 24.03 10.60 3.48
N THR A 19 23.28 10.58 4.59
CA THR A 19 23.82 10.29 5.92
C THR A 19 23.78 8.81 6.25
N LYS A 20 24.68 8.38 7.15
CA LYS A 20 24.64 7.01 7.72
C LYS A 20 23.35 6.74 8.48
N THR A 21 22.74 7.77 9.06
CA THR A 21 21.42 7.66 9.71
C THR A 21 20.33 7.28 8.71
N GLN A 22 20.34 7.84 7.51
CA GLN A 22 19.42 7.45 6.44
C GLN A 22 19.57 5.97 6.06
N GLU A 23 20.80 5.50 5.88
CA GLU A 23 21.09 4.07 5.62
C GLU A 23 20.58 3.17 6.75
N ASN A 24 20.77 3.60 8.01
CA ASN A 24 20.29 2.86 9.17
C ASN A 24 18.76 2.81 9.22
N LEU A 25 18.07 3.90 8.87
CA LEU A 25 16.60 3.93 8.78
C LEU A 25 16.08 2.99 7.69
N HIS A 26 16.70 2.94 6.51
CA HIS A 26 16.36 1.97 5.46
C HIS A 26 16.56 0.53 5.91
N THR A 27 17.65 0.26 6.61
CA THR A 27 17.95 -1.07 7.16
C THR A 27 16.93 -1.48 8.21
N ALA A 28 16.57 -0.56 9.13
CA ALA A 28 15.56 -0.79 10.14
C ALA A 28 14.18 -1.04 9.49
N LEU A 29 13.74 -0.17 8.58
CA LEU A 29 12.48 -0.34 7.83
C LEU A 29 12.40 -1.71 7.16
N SER A 30 13.47 -2.14 6.46
CA SER A 30 13.51 -3.46 5.81
C SER A 30 13.42 -4.59 6.83
N GLY A 31 14.14 -4.48 7.97
CA GLY A 31 14.13 -5.49 9.03
C GLY A 31 12.75 -5.68 9.65
N GLU A 32 12.11 -4.58 10.07
CA GLU A 32 10.79 -4.59 10.72
C GLU A 32 9.68 -5.05 9.75
N SER A 33 9.71 -4.60 8.50
CA SER A 33 8.76 -5.05 7.46
C SER A 33 8.83 -6.55 7.24
N GLN A 34 10.04 -7.12 7.18
CA GLN A 34 10.22 -8.58 7.07
C GLN A 34 9.83 -9.32 8.35
N ALA A 35 10.08 -8.75 9.54
CA ALA A 35 9.68 -9.33 10.82
C ALA A 35 8.16 -9.39 10.92
N HIS A 36 7.44 -8.30 10.59
CA HIS A 36 5.99 -8.25 10.52
C HIS A 36 5.40 -9.40 9.68
N LEU A 37 5.86 -9.56 8.45
CA LEU A 37 5.38 -10.62 7.54
C LEU A 37 5.70 -12.02 8.07
N ARG A 38 6.95 -12.24 8.52
CA ARG A 38 7.35 -13.55 9.07
C ARG A 38 6.52 -13.95 10.28
N TYR A 39 6.30 -13.03 11.22
CA TYR A 39 5.53 -13.31 12.43
C TYR A 39 4.04 -13.55 12.13
N THR A 40 3.49 -12.86 11.14
CA THR A 40 2.13 -13.15 10.62
C THR A 40 2.03 -14.59 10.10
N TRP A 41 3.03 -15.06 9.34
CA TRP A 41 3.06 -16.45 8.85
C TRP A 41 3.31 -17.45 9.97
N PHE A 42 4.18 -17.13 10.93
CA PHE A 42 4.44 -17.99 12.11
C PHE A 42 3.20 -18.12 12.99
N ALA A 43 2.43 -17.06 13.18
CA ALA A 43 1.14 -17.10 13.87
C ALA A 43 0.16 -18.07 13.18
N SER A 44 0.03 -17.95 11.84
CA SER A 44 -0.80 -18.89 11.06
C SER A 44 -0.35 -20.34 11.21
N LYS A 45 0.96 -20.59 11.21
CA LYS A 45 1.50 -21.94 11.40
C LYS A 45 1.24 -22.47 12.82
N ALA A 46 1.51 -21.66 13.86
CA ALA A 46 1.27 -22.02 15.24
C ALA A 46 -0.19 -22.39 15.50
N ARG A 47 -1.14 -21.66 14.90
CA ARG A 47 -2.58 -21.97 14.98
C ARG A 47 -2.91 -23.32 14.35
N LYS A 48 -2.36 -23.63 13.19
CA LYS A 48 -2.51 -24.92 12.51
C LYS A 48 -1.92 -26.09 13.33
N ASP A 49 -0.88 -25.81 14.12
CA ASP A 49 -0.24 -26.78 15.01
C ASP A 49 -0.99 -26.95 16.36
N GLY A 50 -2.05 -26.17 16.60
CA GLY A 50 -2.84 -26.22 17.83
C GLY A 50 -2.30 -25.36 18.98
N PHE A 51 -1.35 -24.46 18.73
CA PHE A 51 -0.72 -23.59 19.72
C PHE A 51 -1.28 -22.17 19.69
N GLU A 52 -2.56 -22.00 20.05
CA GLU A 52 -3.26 -20.70 19.96
C GLU A 52 -2.55 -19.58 20.73
N LYS A 53 -2.01 -19.86 21.95
CA LYS A 53 -1.28 -18.83 22.72
C LYS A 53 0.01 -18.38 22.01
N VAL A 54 0.72 -19.29 21.36
CA VAL A 54 1.91 -18.97 20.56
C VAL A 54 1.52 -18.12 19.34
N ALA A 55 0.41 -18.44 18.67
CA ALA A 55 -0.12 -17.67 17.57
C ALA A 55 -0.43 -16.22 18.00
N GLN A 56 -1.10 -16.03 19.15
CA GLN A 56 -1.41 -14.70 19.69
C GLN A 56 -0.16 -13.88 20.00
N ILE A 57 0.91 -14.49 20.53
CA ILE A 57 2.19 -13.81 20.78
C ILE A 57 2.79 -13.31 19.47
N PHE A 58 2.82 -14.15 18.43
CA PHE A 58 3.32 -13.74 17.11
C PHE A 58 2.47 -12.63 16.49
N GLU A 59 1.14 -12.68 16.60
CA GLU A 59 0.25 -11.65 16.06
C GLU A 59 0.43 -10.30 16.78
N GLU A 60 0.61 -10.32 18.10
CA GLU A 60 0.88 -9.12 18.88
C GLU A 60 2.21 -8.50 18.45
N THR A 61 3.28 -9.29 18.40
CA THR A 61 4.59 -8.81 17.96
C THR A 61 4.56 -8.32 16.52
N ALA A 62 3.90 -9.05 15.60
CA ALA A 62 3.76 -8.61 14.21
C ALA A 62 3.12 -7.22 14.08
N ARG A 63 2.12 -6.90 14.90
CA ARG A 63 1.53 -5.55 14.92
C ARG A 63 2.53 -4.51 15.41
N ASN A 64 3.33 -4.82 16.44
CA ASN A 64 4.35 -3.89 16.93
C ASN A 64 5.42 -3.61 15.87
N GLU A 65 5.85 -4.63 15.11
CA GLU A 65 6.83 -4.45 14.04
C GLU A 65 6.27 -3.63 12.85
N ALA A 66 4.97 -3.72 12.59
CA ALA A 66 4.32 -2.84 11.61
C ALA A 66 4.37 -1.37 12.03
N GLU A 67 4.11 -1.06 13.30
CA GLU A 67 4.21 0.30 13.85
C GLU A 67 5.66 0.81 13.82
N HIS A 68 6.65 -0.03 14.17
CA HIS A 68 8.07 0.34 14.04
C HIS A 68 8.44 0.66 12.58
N ALA A 69 8.02 -0.17 11.63
CA ALA A 69 8.26 0.05 10.21
C ALA A 69 7.64 1.38 9.73
N GLU A 70 6.40 1.71 10.15
CA GLU A 70 5.72 2.97 9.81
C GLU A 70 6.48 4.19 10.34
N ILE A 71 7.06 4.12 11.56
CA ILE A 71 7.90 5.18 12.12
C ILE A 71 9.08 5.46 11.19
N TRP A 72 9.82 4.42 10.79
CA TRP A 72 10.99 4.58 9.93
C TRP A 72 10.63 5.06 8.54
N PHE A 73 9.54 4.53 7.97
CA PHE A 73 9.01 4.94 6.67
C PHE A 73 8.63 6.43 6.65
N THR A 74 7.94 6.89 7.70
CA THR A 74 7.54 8.29 7.85
C THR A 74 8.74 9.22 8.00
N LEU A 75 9.74 8.84 8.82
CA LEU A 75 10.98 9.62 8.99
C LEU A 75 11.79 9.74 7.69
N LEU A 76 11.76 8.73 6.84
CA LEU A 76 12.34 8.74 5.50
C LEU A 76 11.53 9.58 4.49
N GLY A 77 10.36 10.10 4.87
CA GLY A 77 9.48 10.86 4.00
C GLY A 77 8.77 9.98 2.97
N GLY A 78 8.53 8.71 3.32
CA GLY A 78 7.84 7.74 2.44
C GLY A 78 6.32 7.91 2.41
N MET A 79 5.72 8.58 3.42
CA MET A 79 4.29 8.83 3.50
C MET A 79 3.96 10.21 2.93
N ASP A 80 3.03 10.25 1.97
CA ASP A 80 2.60 11.48 1.28
C ASP A 80 1.07 11.49 1.15
N GLU A 81 0.51 12.46 0.45
CA GLU A 81 -0.91 12.51 0.10
C GLU A 81 -1.30 11.31 -0.76
N SER A 82 -2.58 10.89 -0.66
CA SER A 82 -3.08 9.66 -1.30
C SER A 82 -2.80 9.58 -2.80
N GLU A 83 -2.90 10.70 -3.52
CA GLU A 83 -2.60 10.76 -4.96
C GLU A 83 -1.14 10.42 -5.25
N LYS A 84 -0.21 10.98 -4.45
CA LYS A 84 1.22 10.71 -4.58
C LYS A 84 1.58 9.29 -4.16
N ASN A 85 0.96 8.78 -3.11
CA ASN A 85 1.15 7.39 -2.67
C ASN A 85 0.68 6.40 -3.75
N LEU A 86 -0.43 6.68 -4.45
CA LEU A 86 -0.88 5.87 -5.59
C LEU A 86 0.11 5.90 -6.75
N GLU A 87 0.72 7.06 -7.05
CA GLU A 87 1.76 7.17 -8.07
C GLU A 87 2.99 6.34 -7.71
N VAL A 88 3.46 6.45 -6.48
CA VAL A 88 4.62 5.68 -5.98
C VAL A 88 4.34 4.19 -6.03
N ALA A 89 3.15 3.76 -5.59
CA ALA A 89 2.74 2.37 -5.67
C ALA A 89 2.69 1.88 -7.12
N ALA A 90 2.03 2.60 -8.03
CA ALA A 90 1.96 2.24 -9.45
C ALA A 90 3.35 2.07 -10.09
N ASN A 91 4.28 3.00 -9.79
CA ASN A 91 5.66 2.92 -10.29
C ASN A 91 6.41 1.70 -9.72
N GLY A 92 6.16 1.34 -8.47
CA GLY A 92 6.72 0.13 -7.85
C GLY A 92 6.25 -1.14 -8.57
N GLU A 93 4.93 -1.29 -8.72
CA GLU A 93 4.34 -2.44 -9.42
C GLU A 93 4.81 -2.51 -10.89
N HIS A 94 4.92 -1.35 -11.57
CA HIS A 94 5.46 -1.28 -12.92
C HIS A 94 6.86 -1.87 -13.00
N PHE A 95 7.77 -1.46 -12.12
CA PHE A 95 9.13 -1.99 -12.06
C PHE A 95 9.14 -3.50 -11.80
N GLU A 96 8.26 -3.98 -10.90
CA GLU A 96 8.18 -5.38 -10.55
C GLU A 96 7.75 -6.26 -11.73
N TRP A 97 6.69 -5.89 -12.45
CA TRP A 97 6.20 -6.74 -13.54
C TRP A 97 6.97 -6.54 -14.85
N ASP A 98 7.39 -5.30 -15.18
CA ASP A 98 8.05 -5.02 -16.46
C ASP A 98 9.51 -5.46 -16.49
N LYS A 99 10.19 -5.40 -15.34
CA LYS A 99 11.63 -5.69 -15.24
C LYS A 99 11.93 -6.83 -14.28
N MET A 100 11.71 -6.62 -13.00
CA MET A 100 12.23 -7.48 -11.92
C MET A 100 11.81 -8.95 -12.09
N TYR A 101 10.52 -9.23 -12.13
CA TYR A 101 10.03 -10.61 -12.24
C TYR A 101 10.32 -11.25 -13.59
N ARG A 102 10.44 -10.47 -14.66
CA ARG A 102 10.88 -11.00 -15.97
C ARG A 102 12.32 -11.50 -15.90
N GLU A 103 13.24 -10.67 -15.40
CA GLU A 103 14.65 -11.05 -15.22
C GLU A 103 14.78 -12.27 -14.28
N PHE A 104 13.99 -12.32 -13.19
CA PHE A 104 13.99 -13.45 -12.26
C PHE A 104 13.46 -14.73 -12.92
N ALA A 105 12.43 -14.65 -13.76
CA ALA A 105 11.90 -15.81 -14.47
C ALA A 105 12.90 -16.34 -15.50
N GLU A 106 13.60 -15.46 -16.23
CA GLU A 106 14.66 -15.84 -17.16
C GLU A 106 15.81 -16.55 -16.44
N THR A 107 16.33 -15.97 -15.37
CA THR A 107 17.38 -16.58 -14.53
C THR A 107 16.95 -17.95 -14.00
N ALA A 108 15.73 -18.06 -13.48
CA ALA A 108 15.24 -19.33 -12.95
C ALA A 108 15.15 -20.43 -14.03
N LYS A 109 14.79 -20.07 -15.28
CA LYS A 109 14.82 -21.01 -16.41
C LYS A 109 16.24 -21.45 -16.77
N GLU A 110 17.19 -20.51 -16.83
CA GLU A 110 18.58 -20.80 -17.11
C GLU A 110 19.21 -21.74 -16.07
N GLU A 111 18.80 -21.60 -14.80
CA GLU A 111 19.22 -22.45 -13.68
C GLU A 111 18.43 -23.77 -13.58
N GLY A 112 17.42 -24.01 -14.43
CA GLY A 112 16.61 -25.23 -14.45
C GLY A 112 15.47 -25.26 -13.42
N PHE A 113 15.03 -24.11 -12.91
CA PHE A 113 13.91 -23.98 -11.94
C PHE A 113 12.61 -23.54 -12.63
N ASP A 114 12.14 -24.30 -13.62
CA ASP A 114 10.95 -23.97 -14.43
C ASP A 114 9.68 -23.69 -13.60
N GLU A 115 9.48 -24.43 -12.50
CA GLU A 115 8.34 -24.21 -11.61
C GLU A 115 8.40 -22.83 -10.93
N ILE A 116 9.60 -22.40 -10.50
CA ILE A 116 9.83 -21.09 -9.89
C ILE A 116 9.66 -20.00 -10.95
N ALA A 117 10.22 -20.18 -12.14
CA ALA A 117 10.04 -19.27 -13.26
C ALA A 117 8.57 -19.03 -13.58
N GLY A 118 7.78 -20.08 -13.67
CA GLY A 118 6.33 -19.96 -13.88
C GLY A 118 5.59 -19.27 -12.73
N ARG A 119 6.11 -19.29 -11.50
CA ARG A 119 5.55 -18.49 -10.38
C ARG A 119 5.86 -17.00 -10.56
N PHE A 120 7.10 -16.65 -10.91
CA PHE A 120 7.48 -15.27 -11.20
C PHE A 120 6.63 -14.66 -12.33
N GLU A 121 6.42 -15.37 -13.42
CA GLU A 121 5.58 -14.93 -14.54
C GLU A 121 4.12 -14.67 -14.10
N ARG A 122 3.55 -15.55 -13.26
CA ARG A 122 2.19 -15.38 -12.75
C ARG A 122 2.07 -14.20 -11.78
N VAL A 123 3.07 -14.00 -10.92
CA VAL A 123 3.11 -12.84 -10.02
C VAL A 123 3.24 -11.57 -10.85
N ALA A 124 4.15 -11.49 -11.83
CA ALA A 124 4.25 -10.34 -12.73
C ALA A 124 2.91 -9.93 -13.36
N ALA A 125 2.11 -10.91 -13.79
CA ALA A 125 0.76 -10.64 -14.32
C ALA A 125 -0.22 -10.10 -13.26
N ILE A 126 0.02 -10.35 -11.96
CA ILE A 126 -0.76 -9.79 -10.86
C ILE A 126 -0.33 -8.34 -10.61
N GLU A 127 0.98 -8.06 -10.56
CA GLU A 127 1.52 -6.71 -10.29
C GLU A 127 1.13 -5.73 -11.41
N ARG A 128 1.07 -6.20 -12.66
CA ARG A 128 0.50 -5.39 -13.75
C ARG A 128 -0.94 -4.94 -13.48
N ARG A 129 -1.79 -5.81 -12.92
CA ARG A 129 -3.17 -5.44 -12.55
C ARG A 129 -3.23 -4.50 -11.35
N HIS A 130 -2.27 -4.62 -10.42
CA HIS A 130 -2.14 -3.68 -9.31
C HIS A 130 -1.79 -2.28 -9.84
N GLU A 131 -0.82 -2.15 -10.74
CA GLU A 131 -0.49 -0.90 -11.42
C GLU A 131 -1.72 -0.29 -12.10
N GLU A 132 -2.40 -1.05 -12.98
CA GLU A 132 -3.61 -0.59 -13.69
C GLU A 132 -4.68 -0.07 -12.71
N ARG A 133 -4.85 -0.73 -11.56
CA ARG A 133 -5.76 -0.32 -10.51
C ARG A 133 -5.34 0.97 -9.83
N TYR A 134 -4.06 1.11 -9.46
CA TYR A 134 -3.54 2.32 -8.82
C TYR A 134 -3.61 3.53 -9.75
N LEU A 135 -3.23 3.39 -11.01
CA LEU A 135 -3.34 4.44 -12.02
C LEU A 135 -4.80 4.88 -12.24
N LYS A 136 -5.75 3.95 -12.26
CA LYS A 136 -7.18 4.26 -12.36
C LYS A 136 -7.65 5.14 -11.19
N TYR A 137 -7.29 4.78 -9.95
CA TYR A 137 -7.71 5.55 -8.77
C TYR A 137 -6.94 6.87 -8.65
N GLN A 138 -5.66 6.92 -8.99
CA GLN A 138 -4.90 8.17 -9.09
C GLN A 138 -5.59 9.14 -10.02
N LYS A 139 -5.93 8.70 -11.23
CA LYS A 139 -6.66 9.53 -12.20
C LYS A 139 -7.99 10.05 -11.66
N GLN A 140 -8.73 9.24 -10.90
CA GLN A 140 -9.99 9.69 -10.29
C GLN A 140 -9.78 10.80 -9.25
N LEU A 141 -8.69 10.74 -8.49
CA LEU A 141 -8.35 11.80 -7.53
C LEU A 141 -7.92 13.07 -8.25
N THR A 142 -7.01 12.97 -9.23
CA THR A 142 -6.51 14.10 -10.04
C THR A 142 -7.64 14.81 -10.79
N ASP A 143 -8.57 14.06 -11.38
CA ASP A 143 -9.73 14.61 -12.12
C ASP A 143 -10.84 15.13 -11.18
N GLY A 144 -10.72 14.95 -9.88
CA GLY A 144 -11.75 15.34 -8.90
C GLY A 144 -13.05 14.52 -8.99
N ASN A 145 -13.03 13.37 -9.64
CA ASN A 145 -14.22 12.54 -9.89
C ASN A 145 -14.28 11.25 -9.06
N ALA A 146 -13.48 11.14 -8.01
CA ALA A 146 -13.49 9.96 -7.11
C ALA A 146 -14.89 9.64 -6.57
N PHE A 147 -15.72 10.66 -6.35
CA PHE A 147 -17.09 10.55 -5.82
C PHE A 147 -18.18 11.01 -6.80
N VAL A 148 -17.84 11.12 -8.09
CA VAL A 148 -18.74 11.53 -9.16
C VAL A 148 -18.70 10.47 -10.26
N LYS A 149 -19.85 10.00 -10.71
CA LYS A 149 -19.88 9.06 -11.84
C LYS A 149 -19.47 9.75 -13.14
N THR A 150 -18.70 9.01 -13.92
CA THR A 150 -18.39 9.36 -15.31
C THR A 150 -19.30 8.59 -16.28
N ALA A 151 -19.23 8.90 -17.57
CA ALA A 151 -19.97 8.14 -18.59
C ALA A 151 -19.59 6.66 -18.63
N GLU A 152 -18.35 6.33 -18.25
CA GLU A 152 -17.83 4.95 -18.21
C GLU A 152 -18.43 4.12 -17.06
N ASP A 153 -18.87 4.78 -15.98
CA ASP A 153 -19.47 4.10 -14.82
C ASP A 153 -20.91 3.63 -15.11
N GLY A 154 -21.58 4.18 -16.10
CA GLY A 154 -22.94 3.81 -16.49
C GLY A 154 -23.93 3.85 -15.32
N ASN A 155 -24.67 2.75 -15.11
CA ASN A 155 -25.64 2.59 -14.04
C ASN A 155 -25.06 1.96 -12.77
N THR A 156 -23.75 1.74 -12.68
CA THR A 156 -23.09 1.15 -11.50
C THR A 156 -23.47 1.92 -10.23
N PRO A 157 -24.05 1.28 -9.20
CA PRO A 157 -24.39 1.96 -7.97
C PRO A 157 -23.14 2.29 -7.13
N TRP A 158 -23.31 3.19 -6.17
CA TRP A 158 -22.37 3.36 -5.08
C TRP A 158 -22.61 2.31 -4.00
N ILE A 159 -21.53 1.75 -3.44
CA ILE A 159 -21.61 0.91 -2.25
C ILE A 159 -21.01 1.64 -1.05
N CYS A 160 -21.70 1.60 0.08
CA CYS A 160 -21.12 2.02 1.34
C CYS A 160 -20.20 0.90 1.89
N LEU A 161 -18.91 1.15 1.96
CA LEU A 161 -17.90 0.18 2.43
C LEU A 161 -18.04 -0.21 3.90
N ALA A 162 -18.79 0.59 4.70
CA ALA A 162 -19.03 0.29 6.10
C ALA A 162 -20.19 -0.70 6.31
N CYS A 163 -21.30 -0.57 5.55
CA CYS A 163 -22.52 -1.36 5.79
C CYS A 163 -23.06 -2.11 4.56
N GLY A 164 -22.45 -1.95 3.39
CA GLY A 164 -22.88 -2.63 2.15
C GLY A 164 -24.10 -2.01 1.45
N GLN A 165 -24.67 -0.88 1.94
CA GLN A 165 -25.80 -0.24 1.28
C GLN A 165 -25.46 0.19 -0.14
N LEU A 166 -26.28 -0.24 -1.11
CA LEU A 166 -26.18 0.18 -2.50
C LEU A 166 -27.08 1.39 -2.78
N ILE A 167 -26.57 2.38 -3.51
CA ILE A 167 -27.28 3.62 -3.83
C ILE A 167 -27.06 3.98 -5.28
N ALA A 168 -28.17 4.08 -6.03
CA ALA A 168 -28.15 4.53 -7.42
C ALA A 168 -28.28 6.06 -7.48
N SER A 169 -27.16 6.74 -7.65
CA SER A 169 -27.11 8.21 -7.80
C SER A 169 -25.94 8.63 -8.67
N ALA A 170 -25.98 9.84 -9.24
CA ALA A 170 -24.89 10.38 -10.05
C ALA A 170 -23.63 10.63 -9.22
N ASN A 171 -23.80 11.10 -7.98
CA ASN A 171 -22.70 11.37 -7.04
C ASN A 171 -22.83 10.48 -5.81
N ALA A 172 -21.70 10.16 -5.18
CA ALA A 172 -21.72 9.53 -3.87
C ALA A 172 -22.45 10.44 -2.86
N PRO A 173 -23.36 9.92 -2.03
CA PRO A 173 -24.03 10.71 -1.00
C PRO A 173 -23.06 11.29 0.01
N GLU A 174 -23.38 12.45 0.59
CA GLU A 174 -22.56 13.05 1.66
C GLU A 174 -22.51 12.17 2.92
N HIS A 175 -23.61 11.45 3.19
CA HIS A 175 -23.68 10.48 4.30
C HIS A 175 -24.49 9.27 3.87
N CYS A 176 -24.14 8.11 4.36
CA CYS A 176 -24.91 6.88 4.14
C CYS A 176 -26.26 6.96 4.89
N PRO A 177 -27.39 6.81 4.21
CA PRO A 177 -28.71 6.88 4.86
C PRO A 177 -28.98 5.72 5.82
N THR A 178 -28.21 4.62 5.73
CA THR A 178 -28.39 3.44 6.58
C THR A 178 -27.53 3.52 7.84
N CYS A 179 -26.23 3.90 7.75
CA CYS A 179 -25.31 3.83 8.88
C CYS A 179 -24.62 5.16 9.22
N GLY A 180 -24.93 6.26 8.51
CA GLY A 180 -24.42 7.60 8.81
C GLY A 180 -22.96 7.87 8.42
N HIS A 181 -22.22 6.88 7.88
CA HIS A 181 -20.83 7.09 7.49
C HIS A 181 -20.71 8.15 6.38
N PRO A 182 -19.64 8.97 6.41
CA PRO A 182 -19.45 10.05 5.45
C PRO A 182 -19.13 9.55 4.05
N LYS A 183 -19.18 10.46 3.07
CA LYS A 183 -18.92 10.25 1.65
C LYS A 183 -17.64 9.47 1.35
N ALA A 184 -16.60 9.64 2.15
CA ALA A 184 -15.33 8.91 2.05
C ALA A 184 -15.49 7.37 2.11
N TYR A 185 -16.60 6.87 2.65
CA TYR A 185 -16.91 5.44 2.71
C TYR A 185 -17.64 4.90 1.47
N PHE A 186 -17.84 5.71 0.42
CA PHE A 186 -18.47 5.22 -0.80
C PHE A 186 -17.45 4.89 -1.88
N ALA A 187 -17.67 3.77 -2.54
CA ALA A 187 -16.96 3.37 -3.74
C ALA A 187 -17.97 2.99 -4.84
N ARG A 188 -17.50 2.99 -6.11
CA ARG A 188 -18.28 2.40 -7.20
C ARG A 188 -18.36 0.89 -6.99
N PHE A 189 -19.58 0.35 -7.05
CA PHE A 189 -19.77 -1.09 -6.85
C PHE A 189 -19.23 -1.84 -8.08
N SER A 190 -18.25 -2.70 -7.87
CA SER A 190 -17.81 -3.70 -8.86
C SER A 190 -17.94 -5.06 -8.20
N GLU A 191 -18.69 -5.96 -8.83
CA GLU A 191 -18.77 -7.36 -8.43
C GLU A 191 -17.42 -8.06 -8.54
#